data_53f1368a37dc58021e9ff8ab02016668
#
_entry.id   53f1368a37dc58021e9ff8ab02016668
#
_cell.length_a   1.000
_cell.length_b   1.000
_cell.length_c   1.000
_cell.angle_alpha   90.00
_cell.angle_beta   90.00
_cell.angle_gamma   90.00
#
_symmetry.space_group_name_H-M   'P 1'
#
loop_
_entity.id
_entity.type
_entity.pdbx_description
1 polymer ?
#
loop_
_entity_poly.entity_id
_entity_poly.type
_entity_poly.pdbx_seq_one_letter_code
_entity_poly.pdbx_strand_id
1 'polypeptide(L)'
;HFPFTSLISCKDVKVIIGDWNAKIGKDNEGWETAMGEHGYGVQNERGERLLEFALKHQLFISNTRFQQKDSRKWTWRSPSGEYHNMIDLMLIENRWKTSIRNCRTYQGADIASDHSLVMAKLQLRLKRNKRCTRTVKPDIAALEKVQVRQAFEELIREKNSGRPTEREVNER
;
A
#
# COMPACT_ATOMS: atom_id res chain seq x y z
N HIS A 1 7.45 10.03 16.88
CA HIS A 1 8.07 8.83 16.34
C HIS A 1 6.96 7.82 16.03
N PHE A 2 6.68 7.59 14.74
CA PHE A 2 5.88 6.43 14.32
C PHE A 2 6.83 5.26 14.12
N PRO A 3 6.91 4.29 15.03
CA PRO A 3 7.87 3.18 14.95
C PRO A 3 7.58 2.18 13.81
N PHE A 4 6.43 2.31 13.14
CA PHE A 4 6.00 1.37 12.10
C PHE A 4 6.72 1.50 10.76
N THR A 5 7.40 2.61 10.47
CA THR A 5 8.05 2.81 9.16
C THR A 5 9.31 1.97 8.98
N SER A 6 9.94 1.52 10.07
CA SER A 6 11.16 0.70 10.03
C SER A 6 10.89 -0.78 9.73
N LEU A 7 9.65 -1.25 9.97
CA LEU A 7 9.24 -2.65 9.74
C LEU A 7 8.76 -2.92 8.31
N ILE A 8 8.48 -1.86 7.53
CA ILE A 8 7.93 -1.99 6.17
C ILE A 8 9.07 -1.90 5.17
N SER A 9 9.20 -2.92 4.32
CA SER A 9 10.20 -2.96 3.27
C SER A 9 10.08 -1.75 2.32
N CYS A 10 11.19 -1.24 1.84
CA CYS A 10 11.21 -0.19 0.80
C CYS A 10 10.56 -0.63 -0.52
N LYS A 11 10.29 -1.93 -0.71
CA LYS A 11 9.60 -2.48 -1.89
C LYS A 11 8.09 -2.49 -1.75
N ASP A 12 7.56 -2.37 -0.53
CA ASP A 12 6.13 -2.44 -0.25
C ASP A 12 5.42 -1.13 -0.62
N VAL A 13 4.12 -1.24 -0.93
CA VAL A 13 3.26 -0.07 -1.14
C VAL A 13 2.74 0.39 0.20
N LYS A 14 3.16 1.59 0.65
CA LYS A 14 2.67 2.17 1.91
C LYS A 14 1.46 3.03 1.62
N VAL A 15 0.36 2.72 2.30
CA VAL A 15 -0.87 3.49 2.30
C VAL A 15 -1.27 3.73 3.75
N ILE A 16 -1.53 4.99 4.10
CA ILE A 16 -1.95 5.39 5.44
C ILE A 16 -3.32 6.06 5.31
N ILE A 17 -4.31 5.55 6.02
CA ILE A 17 -5.68 6.04 5.96
C ILE A 17 -6.16 6.32 7.38
N GLY A 18 -6.86 7.41 7.58
CA GLY A 18 -7.45 7.73 8.87
C GLY A 18 -8.08 9.11 8.93
N ASP A 19 -8.75 9.38 10.03
CA ASP A 19 -9.13 10.71 10.47
C ASP A 19 -7.90 11.39 11.09
N TRP A 20 -7.46 12.48 10.47
CA TRP A 20 -6.29 13.22 10.89
C TRP A 20 -6.64 14.44 11.74
N ASN A 21 -7.92 14.80 11.79
CA ASN A 21 -8.37 16.07 12.39
C ASN A 21 -7.55 17.29 11.91
N ALA A 22 -7.09 17.22 10.67
CA ALA A 22 -6.18 18.17 10.04
C ALA A 22 -6.79 18.74 8.76
N LYS A 23 -6.87 20.06 8.65
CA LYS A 23 -7.35 20.76 7.47
C LYS A 23 -6.14 21.20 6.65
N ILE A 24 -5.93 20.58 5.50
CA ILE A 24 -4.78 20.88 4.63
C ILE A 24 -5.00 22.05 3.68
N GLY A 25 -6.27 22.53 3.56
CA GLY A 25 -6.60 23.62 2.67
C GLY A 25 -6.69 23.24 1.19
N LYS A 26 -6.94 24.24 0.36
CA LYS A 26 -7.00 24.10 -1.10
C LYS A 26 -5.75 24.62 -1.81
N ASP A 27 -4.98 25.46 -1.15
CA ASP A 27 -3.75 26.01 -1.69
C ASP A 27 -2.61 25.00 -1.53
N ASN A 28 -1.93 24.70 -2.64
CA ASN A 28 -0.84 23.75 -2.68
C ASN A 28 0.52 24.38 -3.01
N GLU A 29 0.63 25.70 -3.01
CA GLU A 29 1.89 26.39 -3.26
C GLU A 29 2.93 25.98 -2.19
N GLY A 30 4.07 25.46 -2.65
CA GLY A 30 5.12 24.88 -1.78
C GLY A 30 4.83 23.46 -1.27
N TRP A 31 3.66 22.89 -1.56
CA TRP A 31 3.24 21.56 -1.12
C TRP A 31 2.99 20.56 -2.26
N GLU A 32 3.40 20.87 -3.50
CA GLU A 32 3.07 20.14 -4.73
C GLU A 32 3.49 18.67 -4.71
N THR A 33 4.50 18.35 -3.89
CA THR A 33 4.95 16.96 -3.70
C THR A 33 4.14 16.20 -2.66
N ALA A 34 3.48 16.90 -1.73
CA ALA A 34 2.67 16.31 -0.66
C ALA A 34 1.17 16.29 -0.99
N MET A 35 0.67 17.27 -1.74
CA MET A 35 -0.74 17.35 -2.12
C MET A 35 -0.93 17.85 -3.55
N GLY A 36 -2.10 17.60 -4.14
CA GLY A 36 -2.49 18.12 -5.45
C GLY A 36 -3.28 19.41 -5.35
N GLU A 37 -3.74 19.91 -6.51
CA GLU A 37 -4.41 21.21 -6.69
C GLU A 37 -5.88 21.24 -6.20
N HIS A 38 -6.43 20.09 -5.80
CA HIS A 38 -7.87 19.96 -5.54
C HIS A 38 -8.20 19.75 -4.06
N GLY A 39 -7.48 20.44 -3.17
CA GLY A 39 -7.78 20.46 -1.75
C GLY A 39 -9.14 21.09 -1.42
N TYR A 40 -9.47 21.19 -0.14
CA TYR A 40 -10.74 21.71 0.34
C TYR A 40 -10.56 22.59 1.60
N GLY A 41 -11.26 23.73 1.61
CA GLY A 41 -11.31 24.63 2.76
C GLY A 41 -10.04 25.45 2.97
N VAL A 42 -9.80 25.83 4.22
CA VAL A 42 -8.65 26.64 4.66
C VAL A 42 -7.75 25.78 5.53
N GLN A 43 -6.45 25.91 5.33
CA GLN A 43 -5.42 25.23 6.11
C GLN A 43 -5.43 25.67 7.56
N ASN A 44 -5.18 24.74 8.48
CA ASN A 44 -4.94 25.02 9.89
C ASN A 44 -3.56 24.47 10.31
N GLU A 45 -3.12 24.79 11.52
CA GLU A 45 -1.83 24.37 12.07
C GLU A 45 -1.61 22.83 12.01
N ARG A 46 -2.66 22.03 12.29
CA ARG A 46 -2.58 20.56 12.17
C ARG A 46 -2.43 20.11 10.72
N GLY A 47 -3.07 20.83 9.79
CA GLY A 47 -2.94 20.59 8.35
C GLY A 47 -1.53 20.84 7.86
N GLU A 48 -0.92 21.95 8.30
CA GLU A 48 0.48 22.26 8.00
C GLU A 48 1.43 21.19 8.51
N ARG A 49 1.30 20.76 9.76
CA ARG A 49 2.08 19.65 10.33
C ARG A 49 1.90 18.34 9.58
N LEU A 50 0.69 18.07 9.08
CA LEU A 50 0.44 16.88 8.25
C LEU A 50 1.13 16.97 6.89
N LEU A 51 1.14 18.17 6.28
CA LEU A 51 1.85 18.40 5.02
C LEU A 51 3.37 18.28 5.20
N GLU A 52 3.94 18.83 6.27
CA GLU A 52 5.35 18.62 6.64
C GLU A 52 5.69 17.13 6.85
N PHE A 53 4.81 16.41 7.55
CA PHE A 53 4.94 14.96 7.72
C PHE A 53 4.92 14.24 6.38
N ALA A 54 4.00 14.59 5.49
CA ALA A 54 3.90 14.01 4.16
C ALA A 54 5.16 14.27 3.32
N LEU A 55 5.69 15.49 3.34
CA LEU A 55 6.97 15.84 2.69
C LEU A 55 8.12 15.00 3.23
N LYS A 56 8.30 15.00 4.55
CA LYS A 56 9.37 14.29 5.24
C LYS A 56 9.39 12.79 4.92
N HIS A 57 8.22 12.18 4.78
CA HIS A 57 8.06 10.75 4.55
C HIS A 57 7.78 10.39 3.08
N GLN A 58 7.90 11.36 2.17
CA GLN A 58 7.64 11.18 0.73
C GLN A 58 6.24 10.60 0.46
N LEU A 59 5.24 11.09 1.17
CA LEU A 59 3.84 10.70 1.03
C LEU A 59 3.08 11.76 0.23
N PHE A 60 2.00 11.33 -0.42
CA PHE A 60 1.10 12.18 -1.19
C PHE A 60 -0.34 11.99 -0.72
N ILE A 61 -1.07 13.08 -0.48
CA ILE A 61 -2.47 13.07 -0.04
C ILE A 61 -3.37 12.88 -1.25
N SER A 62 -3.91 11.66 -1.38
CA SER A 62 -4.64 11.21 -2.57
C SER A 62 -5.96 11.92 -2.81
N ASN A 63 -6.61 12.42 -1.75
CA ASN A 63 -7.88 13.16 -1.81
C ASN A 63 -7.78 14.41 -2.68
N THR A 64 -6.60 15.05 -2.73
CA THR A 64 -6.37 16.32 -3.41
C THR A 64 -5.98 16.18 -4.88
N ARG A 65 -5.82 14.95 -5.37
CA ARG A 65 -5.28 14.69 -6.70
C ARG A 65 -6.29 14.91 -7.84
N PHE A 66 -7.56 14.66 -7.57
CA PHE A 66 -8.59 14.63 -8.60
C PHE A 66 -9.58 15.77 -8.43
N GLN A 67 -9.89 16.41 -9.54
CA GLN A 67 -10.96 17.39 -9.56
C GLN A 67 -12.28 16.69 -9.24
N GLN A 68 -12.95 17.14 -8.20
CA GLN A 68 -14.25 16.65 -7.73
C GLN A 68 -15.18 17.85 -7.47
N LYS A 69 -16.49 17.60 -7.54
CA LYS A 69 -17.46 18.57 -7.03
C LYS A 69 -17.24 18.78 -5.54
N ASP A 70 -17.45 19.98 -5.02
CA ASP A 70 -17.20 20.29 -3.61
C ASP A 70 -17.97 19.36 -2.65
N SER A 71 -19.19 18.96 -3.01
CA SER A 71 -19.97 17.98 -2.27
C SER A 71 -19.33 16.57 -2.19
N ARG A 72 -18.26 16.32 -2.93
CA ARG A 72 -17.51 15.03 -2.93
C ARG A 72 -16.09 15.16 -2.40
N LYS A 73 -15.75 16.32 -1.80
CA LYS A 73 -14.44 16.59 -1.22
C LYS A 73 -14.44 16.47 0.29
N TRP A 74 -15.43 17.07 0.97
CA TRP A 74 -15.49 17.04 2.42
C TRP A 74 -15.87 15.65 2.96
N THR A 75 -15.33 15.32 4.12
CA THR A 75 -15.46 14.00 4.74
C THR A 75 -16.17 14.04 6.08
N TRP A 76 -16.32 15.21 6.66
CA TRP A 76 -16.99 15.43 7.93
C TRP A 76 -17.94 16.62 7.85
N ARG A 77 -19.07 16.52 8.53
CA ARG A 77 -20.07 17.58 8.66
C ARG A 77 -20.32 17.87 10.14
N SER A 78 -20.39 19.17 10.50
CA SER A 78 -20.74 19.56 11.86
C SER A 78 -22.16 19.08 12.22
N PRO A 79 -22.46 18.83 13.51
CA PRO A 79 -23.82 18.47 13.95
C PRO A 79 -24.87 19.53 13.57
N SER A 80 -24.51 20.81 13.49
CA SER A 80 -25.38 21.88 13.01
C SER A 80 -25.62 21.84 11.50
N GLY A 81 -24.78 21.10 10.74
CA GLY A 81 -24.81 21.06 9.27
C GLY A 81 -24.19 22.26 8.57
N GLU A 82 -23.71 23.28 9.31
CA GLU A 82 -23.20 24.53 8.75
C GLU A 82 -21.77 24.39 8.21
N TYR A 83 -20.96 23.52 8.80
CA TYR A 83 -19.53 23.39 8.49
C TYR A 83 -19.22 22.02 7.92
N HIS A 84 -18.35 22.03 6.91
CA HIS A 84 -17.85 20.83 6.27
C HIS A 84 -16.32 20.88 6.23
N ASN A 85 -15.65 19.77 6.52
CA ASN A 85 -14.20 19.69 6.48
C ASN A 85 -13.76 18.39 5.78
N MET A 86 -12.59 18.43 5.14
CA MET A 86 -11.89 17.26 4.62
C MET A 86 -10.78 16.87 5.61
N ILE A 87 -11.06 15.93 6.49
CA ILE A 87 -10.17 15.50 7.57
C ILE A 87 -9.83 14.00 7.54
N ASP A 88 -10.62 13.21 6.82
CA ASP A 88 -10.33 11.81 6.55
C ASP A 88 -9.52 11.71 5.26
N LEU A 89 -8.23 11.44 5.41
CA LEU A 89 -7.28 11.54 4.32
C LEU A 89 -6.58 10.20 4.08
N MET A 90 -6.31 9.94 2.81
CA MET A 90 -5.53 8.81 2.35
C MET A 90 -4.19 9.28 1.81
N LEU A 91 -3.12 8.87 2.48
CA LEU A 91 -1.73 9.14 2.08
C LEU A 91 -1.16 7.90 1.42
N ILE A 92 -0.39 8.09 0.36
CA ILE A 92 0.33 7.03 -0.35
C ILE A 92 1.75 7.50 -0.64
N GLU A 93 2.72 6.59 -0.70
CA GLU A 93 4.07 6.96 -1.15
C GLU A 93 4.04 7.62 -2.53
N ASN A 94 4.82 8.71 -2.70
CA ASN A 94 4.85 9.50 -3.93
C ASN A 94 5.13 8.67 -5.19
N ARG A 95 5.98 7.66 -5.09
CA ARG A 95 6.28 6.73 -6.21
C ARG A 95 5.04 5.97 -6.70
N TRP A 96 4.03 5.80 -5.84
CA TRP A 96 2.80 5.07 -6.15
C TRP A 96 1.59 5.98 -6.39
N LYS A 97 1.75 7.31 -6.29
CA LYS A 97 0.62 8.26 -6.46
C LYS A 97 -0.14 8.07 -7.77
N THR A 98 0.55 7.66 -8.86
CA THR A 98 -0.09 7.40 -10.16
C THR A 98 -0.93 6.12 -10.19
N SER A 99 -0.78 5.24 -9.20
CA SER A 99 -1.61 4.04 -9.04
C SER A 99 -3.00 4.35 -8.49
N ILE A 100 -3.18 5.50 -7.83
CA ILE A 100 -4.52 5.99 -7.48
C ILE A 100 -5.19 6.52 -8.75
N ARG A 101 -6.35 5.98 -9.08
CA ARG A 101 -7.14 6.35 -10.27
C ARG A 101 -8.28 7.29 -9.94
N ASN A 102 -8.76 7.24 -8.72
CA ASN A 102 -9.77 8.18 -8.20
C ASN A 102 -9.73 8.15 -6.67
N CYS A 103 -10.07 9.28 -6.05
CA CYS A 103 -10.31 9.39 -4.61
C CYS A 103 -11.42 10.42 -4.41
N ARG A 104 -12.48 10.05 -3.72
CA ARG A 104 -13.64 10.92 -3.50
C ARG A 104 -14.45 10.48 -2.29
N THR A 105 -15.29 11.37 -1.80
CA THR A 105 -16.25 11.10 -0.73
C THR A 105 -17.62 10.71 -1.30
N TYR A 106 -18.31 9.79 -0.63
CA TYR A 106 -19.67 9.35 -0.92
C TYR A 106 -20.61 9.84 0.17
N GLN A 107 -21.35 10.91 -0.12
CA GLN A 107 -22.27 11.54 0.80
C GLN A 107 -23.58 10.75 0.98
N GLY A 108 -23.93 9.88 0.05
CA GLY A 108 -25.15 9.09 0.08
C GLY A 108 -25.03 7.73 0.78
N ALA A 109 -23.85 7.41 1.33
CA ALA A 109 -23.70 6.21 2.14
C ALA A 109 -24.25 6.50 3.54
N ASP A 110 -25.40 5.91 3.86
CA ASP A 110 -25.98 6.00 5.21
C ASP A 110 -25.20 5.08 6.16
N ILE A 111 -24.25 5.67 6.87
CA ILE A 111 -23.40 4.98 7.85
C ILE A 111 -23.71 5.43 9.28
N ALA A 112 -24.79 6.18 9.48
CA ALA A 112 -25.21 6.74 10.78
C ALA A 112 -24.06 7.48 11.51
N SER A 113 -23.23 8.24 10.77
CA SER A 113 -22.08 8.98 11.27
C SER A 113 -22.07 10.41 10.69
N ASP A 114 -21.44 11.34 11.39
CA ASP A 114 -21.11 12.68 10.90
C ASP A 114 -19.94 12.68 9.92
N HIS A 115 -19.22 11.56 9.81
CA HIS A 115 -18.23 11.30 8.76
C HIS A 115 -18.87 10.64 7.54
N SER A 116 -18.33 10.94 6.37
CA SER A 116 -18.76 10.38 5.09
C SER A 116 -17.74 9.37 4.58
N LEU A 117 -18.21 8.34 3.89
CA LEU A 117 -17.35 7.30 3.33
C LEU A 117 -16.37 7.88 2.29
N VAL A 118 -15.08 7.69 2.51
CA VAL A 118 -14.04 7.99 1.52
C VAL A 118 -13.71 6.74 0.72
N MET A 119 -13.74 6.84 -0.59
CA MET A 119 -13.40 5.75 -1.49
C MET A 119 -12.27 6.12 -2.44
N ALA A 120 -11.25 5.27 -2.50
CA ALA A 120 -10.17 5.38 -3.46
C ALA A 120 -10.12 4.15 -4.38
N LYS A 121 -9.92 4.39 -5.69
CA LYS A 121 -9.68 3.34 -6.67
C LYS A 121 -8.18 3.22 -6.89
N LEU A 122 -7.61 2.08 -6.47
CA LEU A 122 -6.18 1.76 -6.62
C LEU A 122 -5.99 0.76 -7.75
N GLN A 123 -5.01 1.01 -8.63
CA GLN A 123 -4.60 0.10 -9.69
C GLN A 123 -3.08 -0.03 -9.70
N LEU A 124 -2.58 -1.07 -9.05
CA LEU A 124 -1.16 -1.39 -9.01
C LEU A 124 -0.72 -2.10 -10.29
N ARG A 125 0.39 -1.62 -10.86
CA ARG A 125 1.09 -2.29 -11.96
C ARG A 125 2.43 -2.78 -11.42
N LEU A 126 2.44 -3.99 -10.88
CA LEU A 126 3.65 -4.61 -10.37
C LEU A 126 4.41 -5.27 -11.53
N LYS A 127 5.72 -5.02 -11.59
CA LYS A 127 6.59 -5.72 -12.54
C LYS A 127 6.60 -7.20 -12.16
N ARG A 128 6.17 -8.05 -13.08
CA ARG A 128 6.30 -9.51 -12.90
C ARG A 128 7.78 -9.84 -12.85
N ASN A 129 8.26 -10.29 -11.69
CA ASN A 129 9.58 -10.89 -11.63
C ASN A 129 9.55 -12.11 -12.56
N LYS A 130 10.33 -12.04 -13.65
CA LYS A 130 10.63 -13.25 -14.39
C LYS A 130 11.34 -14.16 -13.39
N ARG A 131 10.63 -15.19 -12.90
CA ARG A 131 11.31 -16.29 -12.25
C ARG A 131 12.34 -16.76 -13.25
N CYS A 132 13.60 -16.52 -12.94
CA CYS A 132 14.68 -17.15 -13.67
C CYS A 132 14.63 -18.62 -13.26
N THR A 133 13.72 -19.35 -13.89
CA THR A 133 13.82 -20.82 -13.90
C THR A 133 14.99 -21.12 -14.81
N ARG A 134 16.21 -20.96 -14.28
CA ARG A 134 17.31 -21.78 -14.75
C ARG A 134 16.90 -23.20 -14.38
N THR A 135 16.13 -23.82 -15.24
CA THR A 135 16.13 -25.28 -15.32
C THR A 135 17.53 -25.64 -15.78
N VAL A 136 18.44 -25.81 -14.80
CA VAL A 136 19.65 -26.55 -15.05
C VAL A 136 19.13 -27.90 -15.47
N LYS A 137 19.16 -28.18 -16.79
CA LYS A 137 18.85 -29.54 -17.28
C LYS A 137 19.89 -30.42 -16.63
N PRO A 138 19.50 -31.42 -15.80
CA PRO A 138 20.45 -32.31 -15.22
C PRO A 138 21.22 -33.01 -16.36
N ASP A 139 22.52 -33.03 -16.24
CA ASP A 139 23.39 -33.77 -17.16
C ASP A 139 23.24 -35.25 -16.85
N ILE A 140 22.26 -35.87 -17.52
CA ILE A 140 21.97 -37.29 -17.33
C ILE A 140 23.16 -38.15 -17.77
N ALA A 141 23.92 -37.71 -18.77
CA ALA A 141 25.12 -38.42 -19.21
C ALA A 141 26.23 -38.49 -18.13
N ALA A 142 26.26 -37.50 -17.23
CA ALA A 142 27.17 -37.53 -16.09
C ALA A 142 26.88 -38.67 -15.12
N LEU A 143 25.62 -39.16 -15.06
CA LEU A 143 25.23 -40.30 -14.21
C LEU A 143 25.72 -41.67 -14.74
N GLU A 144 26.20 -41.73 -15.97
CA GLU A 144 26.88 -42.95 -16.51
C GLU A 144 28.20 -43.21 -15.80
N LYS A 145 28.83 -42.19 -15.26
CA LYS A 145 30.04 -42.34 -14.42
C LYS A 145 29.65 -42.88 -13.06
N VAL A 146 30.15 -44.09 -12.72
CA VAL A 146 29.83 -44.79 -11.47
C VAL A 146 30.02 -43.90 -10.22
N GLN A 147 31.10 -43.17 -10.16
CA GLN A 147 31.41 -42.25 -9.03
C GLN A 147 30.36 -41.14 -8.85
N VAL A 148 29.88 -40.52 -9.95
CA VAL A 148 28.88 -39.46 -9.92
C VAL A 148 27.53 -40.03 -9.51
N ARG A 149 27.18 -41.21 -9.99
CA ARG A 149 25.95 -41.94 -9.64
C ARG A 149 25.91 -42.29 -8.15
N GLN A 150 27.00 -42.82 -7.61
CA GLN A 150 27.07 -43.14 -6.18
C GLN A 150 26.93 -41.91 -5.28
N ALA A 151 27.62 -40.82 -5.60
CA ALA A 151 27.50 -39.54 -4.86
C ALA A 151 26.07 -38.98 -4.95
N PHE A 152 25.41 -39.12 -6.08
CA PHE A 152 24.03 -38.68 -6.25
C PHE A 152 23.02 -39.52 -5.44
N GLU A 153 23.22 -40.86 -5.39
CA GLU A 153 22.40 -41.75 -4.58
C GLU A 153 22.56 -41.50 -3.07
N GLU A 154 23.78 -41.22 -2.62
CA GLU A 154 24.03 -40.81 -1.22
C GLU A 154 23.32 -39.49 -0.85
N LEU A 155 23.42 -38.47 -1.71
CA LEU A 155 22.75 -37.19 -1.52
C LEU A 155 21.22 -37.34 -1.45
N ILE A 156 20.64 -38.22 -2.28
CA ILE A 156 19.20 -38.51 -2.24
C ILE A 156 18.82 -39.23 -0.96
N ARG A 157 19.60 -40.17 -0.49
CA ARG A 157 19.36 -40.88 0.78
C ARG A 157 19.39 -39.92 1.96
N GLU A 158 20.39 -39.06 2.02
CA GLU A 158 20.53 -38.06 3.07
C GLU A 158 19.32 -37.10 3.10
N LYS A 159 18.88 -36.55 1.94
CA LYS A 159 17.74 -35.66 1.86
C LYS A 159 16.39 -36.32 2.11
N ASN A 160 16.26 -37.60 1.89
CA ASN A 160 15.01 -38.33 2.13
C ASN A 160 14.94 -38.95 3.53
N SER A 161 16.06 -39.10 4.25
CA SER A 161 16.08 -39.62 5.62
C SER A 161 15.29 -38.80 6.64
N GLY A 162 14.94 -37.55 6.32
CA GLY A 162 14.12 -36.66 7.15
C GLY A 162 12.67 -36.49 6.69
N ARG A 163 12.21 -37.19 5.65
CA ARG A 163 10.80 -37.13 5.24
C ARG A 163 10.00 -38.24 5.90
N PRO A 164 8.92 -37.94 6.62
CA PRO A 164 8.00 -38.93 7.12
C PRO A 164 7.45 -39.76 5.94
N THR A 165 7.47 -41.08 6.05
CA THR A 165 6.88 -41.98 5.08
C THR A 165 5.38 -41.74 4.99
N GLU A 166 4.77 -41.89 3.80
CA GLU A 166 3.32 -41.69 3.56
C GLU A 166 2.42 -42.51 4.51
N ARG A 167 2.95 -43.49 5.22
CA ARG A 167 2.22 -44.24 6.27
C ARG A 167 2.01 -43.43 7.56
N GLU A 168 2.90 -42.52 7.90
CA GLU A 168 2.79 -41.72 9.15
C GLU A 168 1.86 -40.50 9.00
N VAL A 169 1.50 -40.14 7.76
CA VAL A 169 0.62 -38.97 7.48
C VAL A 169 -0.86 -39.37 7.56
N ASN A 170 -1.20 -40.66 7.42
CA ASN A 170 -2.58 -41.15 7.43
C ASN A 170 -3.08 -41.62 8.81
N GLU A 171 -2.27 -41.54 9.86
CA GLU A 171 -2.64 -41.94 11.24
C GLU A 171 -2.85 -40.76 12.20
N ARG A 172 -3.05 -39.51 11.68
CA ARG A 172 -3.40 -38.36 12.50
C ARG A 172 -4.71 -37.72 12.07
#